data_44f0aa81f5ab9e9ab0a3b6c6429f96e3
#
_entry.id   44f0aa81f5ab9e9ab0a3b6c6429f96e3
#
_cell.length_a   1.000
_cell.length_b   1.000
_cell.length_c   1.000
_cell.angle_alpha   90.00
_cell.angle_beta   90.00
_cell.angle_gamma   90.00
#
_symmetry.space_group_name_H-M   'P 1'
#
loop_
_entity.id
_entity.type
_entity.pdbx_description
1 polymer ?
#
loop_
_entity_poly.entity_id
_entity_poly.type
_entity_poly.pdbx_seq_one_letter_code
_entity_poly.pdbx_strand_id
1 'polypeptide(L)'
;MNEKRIVASLKNSAEEFALEIARLPAEGTLWRPGEGEWSQHEILTHVYIADHHVFLPRLRAMATEVNPFLPVVDEVALQKSEWNPDTPREELLKAFMADRGAEIDLLKAHNWDRPGAHGSLGPITLGWVGQYALGHTWEHGSQAMRARLYYTVRGPGKAS
;
A
#
# COMPACT_ATOMS: atom_id res chain seq x y z
N MET A 1 13.04 17.18 -9.73
CA MET A 1 12.65 15.77 -9.46
C MET A 1 12.30 15.08 -10.76
N ASN A 2 12.67 13.82 -10.95
CA ASN A 2 12.33 13.11 -12.20
C ASN A 2 11.00 12.36 -12.01
N GLU A 3 9.88 13.02 -12.31
CA GLU A 3 8.51 12.50 -12.19
C GLU A 3 8.31 11.18 -12.93
N LYS A 4 8.86 11.05 -14.15
CA LYS A 4 8.78 9.81 -14.93
C LYS A 4 9.43 8.63 -14.22
N ARG A 5 10.53 8.86 -13.51
CA ARG A 5 11.18 7.80 -12.71
C ARG A 5 10.35 7.39 -11.51
N ILE A 6 9.72 8.35 -10.82
CA ILE A 6 8.84 8.05 -9.66
C ILE A 6 7.62 7.26 -10.13
N VAL A 7 6.99 7.67 -11.24
CA VAL A 7 5.86 6.91 -11.84
C VAL A 7 6.26 5.50 -12.21
N ALA A 8 7.42 5.31 -12.84
CA ALA A 8 7.94 3.98 -13.14
C ALA A 8 8.22 3.16 -11.87
N SER A 9 8.77 3.79 -10.82
CA SER A 9 9.02 3.14 -9.53
C SER A 9 7.73 2.76 -8.80
N LEU A 10 6.67 3.59 -8.86
CA LEU A 10 5.34 3.25 -8.34
C LEU A 10 4.77 2.00 -8.99
N LYS A 11 4.84 1.93 -10.32
CA LYS A 11 4.40 0.76 -11.06
C LYS A 11 5.21 -0.48 -10.66
N ASN A 12 6.52 -0.39 -10.73
CA ASN A 12 7.40 -1.51 -10.43
C ASN A 12 7.27 -2.00 -8.98
N SER A 13 7.15 -1.07 -8.00
CA SER A 13 6.96 -1.44 -6.60
C SER A 13 5.65 -2.20 -6.35
N ALA A 14 4.57 -1.84 -7.04
CA ALA A 14 3.30 -2.55 -6.94
C ALA A 14 3.40 -3.95 -7.57
N GLU A 15 4.03 -4.08 -8.73
CA GLU A 15 4.26 -5.36 -9.39
C GLU A 15 5.15 -6.28 -8.54
N GLU A 16 6.25 -5.78 -7.98
CA GLU A 16 7.14 -6.53 -7.08
C GLU A 16 6.44 -6.94 -5.78
N PHE A 17 5.63 -6.04 -5.20
CA PHE A 17 4.82 -6.35 -4.03
C PHE A 17 3.83 -7.47 -4.33
N ALA A 18 3.10 -7.39 -5.44
CA ALA A 18 2.15 -8.43 -5.86
C ALA A 18 2.84 -9.78 -6.09
N LEU A 19 4.03 -9.78 -6.72
CA LEU A 19 4.85 -10.98 -6.89
C LEU A 19 5.31 -11.56 -5.56
N GLU A 20 5.72 -10.71 -4.60
CA GLU A 20 6.14 -11.16 -3.27
C GLU A 20 4.99 -11.83 -2.51
N ILE A 21 3.79 -11.24 -2.57
CA ILE A 21 2.57 -11.83 -1.99
C ILE A 21 2.26 -13.20 -2.63
N ALA A 22 2.39 -13.32 -3.94
CA ALA A 22 2.11 -14.58 -4.65
C ALA A 22 3.12 -15.71 -4.37
N ARG A 23 4.34 -15.37 -3.92
CA ARG A 23 5.38 -16.37 -3.59
C ARG A 23 5.09 -17.20 -2.34
N LEU A 24 4.27 -16.71 -1.42
CA LEU A 24 3.90 -17.45 -0.22
C LEU A 24 2.79 -18.47 -0.56
N PRO A 25 2.93 -19.77 -0.18
CA PRO A 25 1.85 -20.73 -0.36
C PRO A 25 0.57 -20.30 0.37
N ALA A 26 -0.58 -20.69 -0.16
CA ALA A 26 -1.88 -20.23 0.35
C ALA A 26 -2.07 -20.52 1.86
N GLU A 27 -1.62 -21.68 2.33
CA GLU A 27 -1.66 -22.09 3.74
C GLU A 27 -0.79 -21.24 4.66
N GLY A 28 0.16 -20.47 4.11
CA GLY A 28 1.02 -19.58 4.87
C GLY A 28 0.52 -18.13 5.00
N THR A 29 -0.50 -17.76 4.25
CA THR A 29 -0.91 -16.34 4.13
C THR A 29 -1.40 -15.72 5.43
N LEU A 30 -2.02 -16.51 6.31
CA LEU A 30 -2.50 -16.07 7.62
C LEU A 30 -1.50 -16.36 8.76
N TRP A 31 -0.35 -16.99 8.45
CA TRP A 31 0.67 -17.26 9.45
C TRP A 31 1.40 -15.98 9.87
N ARG A 32 1.56 -15.77 11.18
CA ARG A 32 2.27 -14.63 11.75
C ARG A 32 3.66 -15.04 12.21
N PRO A 33 4.71 -14.26 11.87
CA PRO A 33 6.09 -14.56 12.28
C PRO A 33 6.33 -14.57 13.79
N GLY A 34 5.56 -13.80 14.54
CA GLY A 34 5.65 -13.67 15.99
C GLY A 34 4.43 -12.96 16.59
N GLU A 35 4.42 -12.85 17.92
CA GLU A 35 3.40 -12.09 18.63
C GLU A 35 3.46 -10.60 18.23
N GLY A 36 2.30 -10.02 17.91
CA GLY A 36 2.20 -8.62 17.48
C GLY A 36 2.67 -8.35 16.05
N GLU A 37 3.20 -9.35 15.33
CA GLU A 37 3.54 -9.21 13.92
C GLU A 37 2.36 -9.56 13.01
N TRP A 38 2.30 -8.90 11.87
CA TRP A 38 1.27 -9.14 10.85
C TRP A 38 1.61 -10.36 9.99
N SER A 39 0.56 -11.11 9.65
CA SER A 39 0.60 -12.08 8.56
C SER A 39 0.73 -11.37 7.22
N GLN A 40 1.12 -12.11 6.18
CA GLN A 40 1.20 -11.52 4.84
C GLN A 40 -0.16 -11.03 4.33
N HIS A 41 -1.26 -11.69 4.73
CA HIS A 41 -2.62 -11.27 4.41
C HIS A 41 -2.97 -9.92 5.07
N GLU A 42 -2.58 -9.72 6.33
CA GLU A 42 -2.79 -8.43 7.02
C GLU A 42 -1.97 -7.32 6.37
N ILE A 43 -0.73 -7.59 5.98
CA ILE A 43 0.13 -6.63 5.26
C ILE A 43 -0.50 -6.24 3.92
N LEU A 44 -0.99 -7.21 3.14
CA LEU A 44 -1.66 -6.94 1.87
C LEU A 44 -2.92 -6.10 2.07
N THR A 45 -3.74 -6.45 3.07
CA THR A 45 -4.95 -5.67 3.39
C THR A 45 -4.60 -4.24 3.77
N HIS A 46 -3.54 -4.03 4.58
CA HIS A 46 -3.09 -2.70 4.97
C HIS A 46 -2.63 -1.85 3.78
N VAL A 47 -1.85 -2.42 2.89
CA VAL A 47 -1.38 -1.71 1.67
C VAL A 47 -2.57 -1.34 0.78
N TYR A 48 -3.53 -2.25 0.59
CA TYR A 48 -4.77 -1.96 -0.12
C TYR A 48 -5.58 -0.84 0.54
N ILE A 49 -5.78 -0.90 1.87
CA ILE A 49 -6.51 0.12 2.65
C ILE A 49 -5.85 1.50 2.48
N ALA A 50 -4.53 1.57 2.55
CA ALA A 50 -3.80 2.83 2.39
C ALA A 50 -4.01 3.43 0.98
N ASP A 51 -3.93 2.62 -0.08
CA ASP A 51 -4.21 3.10 -1.43
C ASP A 51 -5.68 3.54 -1.56
N HIS A 52 -6.62 2.70 -1.12
CA HIS A 52 -8.05 2.88 -1.33
C HIS A 52 -8.65 4.06 -0.54
N HIS A 53 -8.27 4.19 0.73
CA HIS A 53 -8.87 5.18 1.65
C HIS A 53 -8.00 6.41 1.87
N VAL A 54 -6.72 6.37 1.53
CA VAL A 54 -5.78 7.46 1.84
C VAL A 54 -5.20 8.07 0.57
N PHE A 55 -4.40 7.32 -0.20
CA PHE A 55 -3.61 7.91 -1.29
C PHE A 55 -4.48 8.28 -2.49
N LEU A 56 -5.27 7.36 -3.01
CA LEU A 56 -6.12 7.60 -4.17
C LEU A 56 -7.17 8.72 -3.92
N PRO A 57 -7.90 8.77 -2.78
CA PRO A 57 -8.79 9.90 -2.49
C PRO A 57 -8.06 11.24 -2.40
N ARG A 58 -6.88 11.30 -1.80
CA ARG A 58 -6.07 12.53 -1.72
C ARG A 58 -5.64 13.00 -3.11
N LEU A 59 -5.13 12.09 -3.95
CA LEU A 59 -4.73 12.42 -5.32
C LEU A 59 -5.92 12.90 -6.13
N ARG A 60 -7.11 12.31 -6.00
CA ARG A 60 -8.34 12.75 -6.65
C ARG A 60 -8.76 14.15 -6.23
N ALA A 61 -8.79 14.41 -4.93
CA ALA A 61 -9.12 15.74 -4.40
C ALA A 61 -8.13 16.79 -4.92
N MET A 62 -6.82 16.52 -4.82
CA MET A 62 -5.78 17.44 -5.32
C MET A 62 -5.80 17.62 -6.84
N ALA A 63 -6.29 16.65 -7.60
CA ALA A 63 -6.45 16.75 -9.04
C ALA A 63 -7.61 17.67 -9.45
N THR A 64 -8.69 17.71 -8.67
CA THR A 64 -9.95 18.38 -9.05
C THR A 64 -10.22 19.67 -8.28
N GLU A 65 -9.71 19.80 -7.05
CA GLU A 65 -9.98 20.94 -6.18
C GLU A 65 -8.77 21.88 -6.07
N VAL A 66 -9.02 23.12 -5.61
CA VAL A 66 -7.98 24.10 -5.34
C VAL A 66 -7.58 24.01 -3.87
N ASN A 67 -6.37 23.53 -3.62
CA ASN A 67 -5.81 23.35 -2.26
C ASN A 67 -6.75 22.66 -1.27
N PRO A 68 -7.20 21.42 -1.56
CA PRO A 68 -8.17 20.71 -0.74
C PRO A 68 -7.63 20.43 0.67
N PHE A 69 -8.53 20.38 1.66
CA PHE A 69 -8.20 19.85 2.97
C PHE A 69 -8.14 18.32 2.91
N LEU A 70 -7.03 17.76 3.37
CA LEU A 70 -6.76 16.31 3.38
C LEU A 70 -6.77 15.83 4.84
N PRO A 71 -7.83 15.16 5.28
CA PRO A 71 -7.96 14.73 6.66
C PRO A 71 -6.90 13.68 7.03
N VAL A 72 -6.57 13.64 8.33
CA VAL A 72 -5.81 12.51 8.89
C VAL A 72 -6.73 11.30 8.94
N VAL A 73 -6.23 10.17 8.46
CA VAL A 73 -6.94 8.88 8.47
C VAL A 73 -6.27 7.97 9.49
N ASP A 74 -7.05 7.34 10.36
CA ASP A 74 -6.57 6.31 11.28
C ASP A 74 -6.54 4.95 10.55
N GLU A 75 -5.40 4.67 9.91
CA GLU A 75 -5.19 3.44 9.15
C GLU A 75 -5.21 2.20 10.04
N VAL A 76 -4.85 2.33 11.33
CA VAL A 76 -4.89 1.21 12.29
C VAL A 76 -6.34 0.85 12.63
N ALA A 77 -7.20 1.87 12.82
CA ALA A 77 -8.62 1.64 13.06
C ALA A 77 -9.30 1.03 11.81
N LEU A 78 -8.96 1.51 10.61
CA LEU A 78 -9.44 0.94 9.35
C LEU A 78 -8.98 -0.52 9.20
N GLN A 79 -7.72 -0.82 9.44
CA GLN A 79 -7.20 -2.18 9.39
C GLN A 79 -7.98 -3.13 10.31
N LYS A 80 -8.30 -2.70 11.53
CA LYS A 80 -9.07 -3.50 12.49
C LYS A 80 -10.52 -3.71 12.05
N SER A 81 -11.14 -2.75 11.40
CA SER A 81 -12.54 -2.81 10.99
C SER A 81 -12.75 -3.55 9.67
N GLU A 82 -11.79 -3.48 8.75
CA GLU A 82 -11.94 -3.98 7.39
C GLU A 82 -11.20 -5.31 7.14
N TRP A 83 -10.20 -5.65 7.97
CA TRP A 83 -9.50 -6.91 7.79
C TRP A 83 -10.43 -8.10 8.00
N ASN A 84 -10.54 -8.92 6.98
CA ASN A 84 -11.29 -10.16 6.98
C ASN A 84 -10.39 -11.29 6.44
N PRO A 85 -10.03 -12.28 7.27
CA PRO A 85 -9.15 -13.38 6.86
C PRO A 85 -9.74 -14.27 5.74
N ASP A 86 -11.05 -14.22 5.54
CA ASP A 86 -11.74 -14.98 4.49
C ASP A 86 -11.74 -14.28 3.13
N THR A 87 -11.31 -13.03 3.05
CA THR A 87 -11.18 -12.33 1.77
C THR A 87 -10.04 -12.96 0.95
N PRO A 88 -10.30 -13.44 -0.27
CA PRO A 88 -9.24 -14.01 -1.10
C PRO A 88 -8.13 -13.00 -1.39
N ARG A 89 -6.87 -13.41 -1.21
CA ARG A 89 -5.72 -12.52 -1.47
C ARG A 89 -5.68 -12.03 -2.92
N GLU A 90 -6.16 -12.82 -3.86
CA GLU A 90 -6.23 -12.48 -5.28
C GLU A 90 -7.22 -11.32 -5.52
N GLU A 91 -8.29 -11.26 -4.74
CA GLU A 91 -9.26 -10.14 -4.77
C GLU A 91 -8.62 -8.85 -4.24
N LEU A 92 -7.94 -8.93 -3.11
CA LEU A 92 -7.19 -7.79 -2.53
C LEU A 92 -6.09 -7.30 -3.46
N LEU A 93 -5.33 -8.21 -4.07
CA LEU A 93 -4.29 -7.86 -5.05
C LEU A 93 -4.87 -7.17 -6.27
N LYS A 94 -5.98 -7.68 -6.80
CA LYS A 94 -6.67 -7.06 -7.95
C LYS A 94 -7.15 -5.65 -7.63
N ALA A 95 -7.74 -5.45 -6.44
CA ALA A 95 -8.22 -4.15 -5.99
C ALA A 95 -7.03 -3.17 -5.78
N PHE A 96 -5.98 -3.58 -5.09
CA PHE A 96 -4.75 -2.80 -4.92
C PHE A 96 -4.14 -2.36 -6.25
N MET A 97 -3.99 -3.28 -7.20
CA MET A 97 -3.41 -2.97 -8.52
C MET A 97 -4.28 -2.01 -9.33
N ALA A 98 -5.61 -2.08 -9.18
CA ALA A 98 -6.54 -1.15 -9.83
C ALA A 98 -6.41 0.26 -9.25
N ASP A 99 -6.38 0.40 -7.92
CA ASP A 99 -6.21 1.69 -7.25
C ASP A 99 -4.85 2.32 -7.58
N ARG A 100 -3.76 1.53 -7.52
CA ARG A 100 -2.42 1.98 -7.92
C ARG A 100 -2.36 2.44 -9.38
N GLY A 101 -3.05 1.75 -10.28
CA GLY A 101 -3.19 2.18 -11.68
C GLY A 101 -3.84 3.55 -11.78
N ALA A 102 -4.94 3.79 -11.06
CA ALA A 102 -5.64 5.07 -11.02
C ALA A 102 -4.76 6.19 -10.41
N GLU A 103 -4.00 5.92 -9.36
CA GLU A 103 -3.03 6.88 -8.78
C GLU A 103 -1.96 7.29 -9.80
N ILE A 104 -1.39 6.31 -10.50
CA ILE A 104 -0.38 6.55 -11.54
C ILE A 104 -0.95 7.41 -12.67
N ASP A 105 -2.19 7.19 -13.08
CA ASP A 105 -2.83 7.96 -14.13
C ASP A 105 -3.08 9.41 -13.67
N LEU A 106 -3.50 9.63 -12.44
CA LEU A 106 -3.62 10.98 -11.86
C LEU A 106 -2.27 11.71 -11.80
N LEU A 107 -1.20 11.03 -11.37
CA LEU A 107 0.14 11.59 -11.32
C LEU A 107 0.71 11.94 -12.69
N LYS A 108 0.35 11.18 -13.74
CA LYS A 108 0.76 11.48 -15.12
C LYS A 108 -0.01 12.66 -15.73
N ALA A 109 -1.28 12.82 -15.31
CA ALA A 109 -2.20 13.80 -15.93
C ALA A 109 -2.07 15.20 -15.32
N HIS A 110 -1.47 15.35 -14.13
CA HIS A 110 -1.51 16.60 -13.38
C HIS A 110 -0.12 17.10 -12.99
N ASN A 111 -0.03 18.42 -12.75
CA ASN A 111 1.19 19.05 -12.22
C ASN A 111 1.44 18.56 -10.78
N TRP A 112 2.63 18.10 -10.52
CA TRP A 112 3.06 17.55 -9.23
C TRP A 112 3.14 18.57 -8.09
N ASP A 113 3.24 19.87 -8.43
CA ASP A 113 3.26 20.97 -7.46
C ASP A 113 1.84 21.38 -7.00
N ARG A 114 0.78 20.74 -7.49
CA ARG A 114 -0.58 21.03 -7.01
C ARG A 114 -0.67 20.86 -5.49
N PRO A 115 -1.13 21.89 -4.76
CA PRO A 115 -1.13 21.91 -3.30
C PRO A 115 -2.31 21.14 -2.71
N GLY A 116 -2.13 20.69 -1.45
CA GLY A 116 -3.17 20.23 -0.56
C GLY A 116 -2.79 20.55 0.89
N ALA A 117 -3.77 20.77 1.75
CA ALA A 117 -3.59 21.08 3.17
C ALA A 117 -3.83 19.81 4.01
N HIS A 118 -2.77 19.11 4.39
CA HIS A 118 -2.87 17.91 5.24
C HIS A 118 -3.12 18.27 6.70
N GLY A 119 -4.04 17.58 7.36
CA GLY A 119 -4.51 17.90 8.71
C GLY A 119 -3.43 17.90 9.81
N SER A 120 -2.33 17.17 9.65
CA SER A 120 -1.23 17.13 10.62
C SER A 120 0.13 17.60 10.08
N LEU A 121 0.36 17.52 8.76
CA LEU A 121 1.65 17.88 8.14
C LEU A 121 1.65 19.29 7.57
N GLY A 122 0.48 19.94 7.46
CA GLY A 122 0.35 21.23 6.79
C GLY A 122 0.37 21.10 5.26
N PRO A 123 0.95 22.08 4.54
CA PRO A 123 0.98 22.06 3.07
C PRO A 123 1.80 20.90 2.52
N ILE A 124 1.22 20.12 1.61
CA ILE A 124 1.88 19.08 0.83
C ILE A 124 1.55 19.24 -0.65
N THR A 125 2.23 18.51 -1.52
CA THR A 125 1.96 18.52 -2.97
C THR A 125 1.47 17.17 -3.47
N LEU A 126 0.83 17.16 -4.62
CA LEU A 126 0.39 15.94 -5.31
C LEU A 126 1.56 14.97 -5.50
N GLY A 127 2.72 15.48 -5.92
CA GLY A 127 3.93 14.68 -6.06
C GLY A 127 4.48 14.14 -4.74
N TRP A 128 4.25 14.85 -3.62
CA TRP A 128 4.59 14.34 -2.29
C TRP A 128 3.74 13.11 -1.94
N VAL A 129 2.42 13.15 -2.20
CA VAL A 129 1.53 11.99 -1.96
C VAL A 129 1.98 10.78 -2.76
N GLY A 130 2.30 10.95 -4.05
CA GLY A 130 2.80 9.86 -4.89
C GLY A 130 4.11 9.24 -4.38
N GLN A 131 5.04 10.07 -3.89
CA GLN A 131 6.30 9.57 -3.31
C GLN A 131 6.08 8.87 -1.98
N TYR A 132 5.15 9.36 -1.16
CA TYR A 132 4.81 8.72 0.10
C TYR A 132 4.17 7.34 -0.14
N ALA A 133 3.24 7.21 -1.10
CA ALA A 133 2.66 5.93 -1.51
C ALA A 133 3.72 4.94 -1.99
N LEU A 134 4.74 5.42 -2.73
CA LEU A 134 5.88 4.60 -3.14
C LEU A 134 6.68 4.07 -1.95
N GLY A 135 7.02 4.95 -1.01
CA GLY A 135 7.77 4.60 0.21
C GLY A 135 7.00 3.57 1.07
N HIS A 136 5.70 3.77 1.23
CA HIS A 136 4.80 2.88 1.95
C HIS A 136 4.78 1.46 1.33
N THR A 137 4.69 1.37 0.00
CA THR A 137 4.74 0.07 -0.69
C THR A 137 6.08 -0.64 -0.50
N TRP A 138 7.21 0.07 -0.53
CA TRP A 138 8.53 -0.52 -0.28
C TRP A 138 8.67 -1.03 1.16
N GLU A 139 8.21 -0.26 2.13
CA GLU A 139 8.24 -0.66 3.55
C GLU A 139 7.48 -1.97 3.75
N HIS A 140 6.23 -2.03 3.30
CA HIS A 140 5.39 -3.22 3.45
C HIS A 140 5.80 -4.38 2.53
N GLY A 141 6.40 -4.10 1.39
CA GLY A 141 7.03 -5.11 0.55
C GLY A 141 8.19 -5.82 1.27
N SER A 142 9.04 -5.06 1.97
CA SER A 142 10.09 -5.62 2.82
C SER A 142 9.54 -6.42 3.99
N GLN A 143 8.44 -5.96 4.60
CA GLN A 143 7.75 -6.66 5.68
C GLN A 143 7.14 -7.99 5.19
N ALA A 144 6.49 -8.00 4.03
CA ALA A 144 5.90 -9.19 3.41
C ALA A 144 6.99 -10.24 3.07
N MET A 145 8.11 -9.78 2.51
CA MET A 145 9.27 -10.63 2.23
C MET A 145 9.81 -11.27 3.51
N ARG A 146 9.98 -10.50 4.58
CA ARG A 146 10.45 -11.02 5.87
C ARG A 146 9.48 -12.07 6.44
N ALA A 147 8.17 -11.82 6.40
CA ALA A 147 7.16 -12.80 6.83
C ALA A 147 7.27 -14.12 6.05
N ARG A 148 7.41 -14.05 4.73
CA ARG A 148 7.62 -15.23 3.89
C ARG A 148 8.92 -15.97 4.22
N LEU A 149 10.02 -15.26 4.37
CA LEU A 149 11.30 -15.88 4.71
C LEU A 149 11.23 -16.60 6.07
N TYR A 150 10.58 -16.02 7.06
CA TYR A 150 10.36 -16.68 8.35
C TYR A 150 9.44 -17.89 8.24
N TYR A 151 8.40 -17.83 7.41
CA TYR A 151 7.54 -18.98 7.13
C TYR A 151 8.34 -20.17 6.55
N THR A 152 9.31 -19.92 5.68
CA THR A 152 10.14 -21.01 5.10
C THR A 152 10.95 -21.79 6.14
N VAL A 153 11.29 -21.17 7.26
CA VAL A 153 12.13 -21.78 8.29
C VAL A 153 11.41 -22.08 9.60
N ARG A 154 10.28 -21.42 9.89
CA ARG A 154 9.55 -21.51 11.15
C ARG A 154 8.06 -21.87 10.98
N GLY A 155 7.57 -21.95 9.74
CA GLY A 155 6.18 -22.29 9.45
C GLY A 155 5.81 -23.70 9.89
N PRO A 156 4.51 -24.03 9.96
CA PRO A 156 4.04 -25.35 10.38
C PRO A 156 4.72 -26.47 9.60
N GLY A 157 5.11 -27.53 10.29
CA GLY A 157 5.77 -28.71 9.69
C GLY A 157 7.25 -28.51 9.35
N LYS A 158 7.87 -27.39 9.71
CA LYS A 158 9.32 -27.21 9.60
C LYS A 158 10.02 -27.73 10.85
N ALA A 159 11.17 -28.42 10.66
CA ALA A 159 11.97 -28.86 11.77
C ALA A 159 12.56 -27.64 12.51
N SER A 160 12.38 -27.63 13.82
CA SER A 160 13.06 -26.69 14.74
C SER A 160 14.53 -27.03 14.86
#